data_d8746137638977a13fd5566430ca1d41
#
_entry.id   d8746137638977a13fd5566430ca1d41
#
_cell.length_a   1.000
_cell.length_b   1.000
_cell.length_c   1.000
_cell.angle_alpha   90.00
_cell.angle_beta   90.00
_cell.angle_gamma   90.00
#
_symmetry.space_group_name_H-M   'P 1'
#
loop_
_entity.id
_entity.type
_entity.pdbx_description
1 polymer ?
#
loop_
_entity_poly.entity_id
_entity_poly.type
_entity_poly.pdbx_seq_one_letter_code
_entity_poly.pdbx_strand_id
1 'polypeptide(L)'
;MMPDRVRAIRRLAAVWVVAACFVSCAKSPAPPADSDVVVATVNSAPINLKELKIEIARIRGVAPSAVSPSGTRSEVSRALRQLVERAVVLREGERTGVTVSGAEVEEEVRRYRGDFPPGGLEKALLQEGIDAEEWREGLRRSILYRKSVEAIAGPLAGVTEEEVRRVYRETFGMATRPERIQVRQLLFDSPEKAAQAREMMVQGASPDDVGKRFSTGETAPLDVDLGLLTRQELPEEVAAELFGLPAGGVSRVIRRDKTVSLFFIVRKSPPGAFSYAEKEPEVRKELLSRHREEAFRKWLEAEVGKADVRVEEKILAGLSEGRK
;
A
#
# COMPACT_ATOMS: atom_id res chain seq x y z
N MET A 1 33.79 -25.13 106.89
CA MET A 1 33.13 -24.17 107.79
C MET A 1 32.02 -23.50 106.97
N MET A 2 30.81 -23.84 107.33
CA MET A 2 29.52 -23.23 106.90
C MET A 2 29.54 -21.73 107.16
N PRO A 3 28.54 -20.95 106.82
CA PRO A 3 27.24 -21.16 106.08
C PRO A 3 27.02 -19.97 105.15
N ASP A 4 26.02 -19.76 104.47
CA ASP A 4 24.57 -19.72 104.61
C ASP A 4 23.86 -18.90 103.49
N ARG A 5 22.72 -19.40 103.17
CA ARG A 5 21.47 -18.71 102.90
C ARG A 5 21.26 -17.90 101.59
N VAL A 6 20.50 -18.55 100.75
CA VAL A 6 19.08 -18.20 100.40
C VAL A 6 18.77 -16.70 100.31
N ARG A 7 18.46 -16.30 99.13
CA ARG A 7 17.28 -15.44 98.94
C ARG A 7 16.81 -15.48 97.48
N ALA A 8 15.62 -15.98 97.33
CA ALA A 8 14.86 -15.88 96.10
C ALA A 8 14.57 -14.40 95.74
N ILE A 9 14.84 -13.99 94.54
CA ILE A 9 14.27 -12.78 94.01
C ILE A 9 13.68 -13.15 92.65
N ARG A 10 12.36 -13.10 92.61
CA ARG A 10 11.56 -13.13 91.43
C ARG A 10 12.07 -12.10 90.43
N ARG A 11 12.51 -12.53 89.28
CA ARG A 11 12.66 -11.60 88.09
C ARG A 11 11.63 -12.04 87.10
N LEU A 12 10.61 -11.17 86.92
CA LEU A 12 9.69 -11.13 85.82
C LEU A 12 10.49 -11.03 84.48
N ALA A 13 10.52 -12.12 83.74
CA ALA A 13 10.97 -12.11 82.40
C ALA A 13 9.91 -11.39 81.53
N ALA A 14 10.12 -10.13 81.21
CA ALA A 14 9.35 -9.44 80.18
C ALA A 14 9.61 -10.09 78.84
N VAL A 15 8.67 -10.89 78.35
CA VAL A 15 8.66 -11.42 76.97
C VAL A 15 8.37 -10.27 76.04
N TRP A 16 9.37 -9.77 75.40
CA TRP A 16 9.20 -8.88 74.24
C TRP A 16 8.73 -9.70 73.05
N VAL A 17 7.42 -9.65 72.80
CA VAL A 17 6.87 -10.12 71.53
C VAL A 17 7.23 -9.07 70.49
N VAL A 18 8.30 -9.32 69.75
CA VAL A 18 8.61 -8.59 68.53
C VAL A 18 7.54 -9.04 67.49
N ALA A 19 6.47 -8.26 67.40
CA ALA A 19 5.55 -8.39 66.29
C ALA A 19 6.29 -7.93 65.02
N ALA A 20 6.92 -8.88 64.32
CA ALA A 20 7.41 -8.67 62.97
C ALA A 20 6.20 -8.39 62.05
N CYS A 21 5.86 -7.13 61.87
CA CYS A 21 5.01 -6.70 60.80
C CYS A 21 5.68 -7.06 59.45
N PHE A 22 5.38 -8.25 58.95
CA PHE A 22 5.57 -8.53 57.55
C PHE A 22 4.64 -7.59 56.77
N VAL A 23 5.15 -6.43 56.44
CA VAL A 23 4.59 -5.60 55.35
C VAL A 23 4.81 -6.43 54.11
N SER A 24 3.87 -7.31 53.81
CA SER A 24 3.74 -7.93 52.51
C SER A 24 3.51 -6.79 51.53
N CYS A 25 4.60 -6.33 50.88
CA CYS A 25 4.44 -5.55 49.66
C CYS A 25 3.71 -6.45 48.67
N ALA A 26 2.39 -6.43 48.73
CA ALA A 26 1.57 -6.92 47.67
C ALA A 26 1.96 -6.05 46.46
N LYS A 27 2.77 -6.62 45.56
CA LYS A 27 3.08 -6.05 44.27
C LYS A 27 1.71 -5.77 43.66
N SER A 28 1.37 -4.49 43.50
CA SER A 28 0.16 -4.12 42.77
C SER A 28 0.18 -4.89 41.45
N PRO A 29 -0.91 -5.56 41.08
CA PRO A 29 -0.96 -6.25 39.81
C PRO A 29 -0.57 -5.26 38.72
N ALA A 30 0.32 -5.69 37.84
CA ALA A 30 0.70 -4.85 36.69
C ALA A 30 -0.59 -4.46 35.94
N PRO A 31 -0.66 -3.23 35.41
CA PRO A 31 -1.83 -2.84 34.63
C PRO A 31 -2.02 -3.86 33.49
N PRO A 32 -3.29 -4.18 33.14
CA PRO A 32 -3.56 -5.12 32.06
C PRO A 32 -2.89 -4.64 30.77
N ALA A 33 -2.39 -5.59 29.99
CA ALA A 33 -1.81 -5.26 28.70
C ALA A 33 -2.91 -4.65 27.79
N ASP A 34 -2.54 -3.75 26.89
CA ASP A 34 -3.49 -3.13 25.94
C ASP A 34 -4.27 -4.16 25.10
N SER A 35 -3.71 -5.35 24.89
CA SER A 35 -4.38 -6.47 24.24
C SER A 35 -5.53 -7.06 25.07
N ASP A 36 -5.51 -6.89 26.39
CA ASP A 36 -6.49 -7.47 27.30
C ASP A 36 -7.62 -6.51 27.63
N VAL A 37 -7.46 -5.22 27.28
CA VAL A 37 -8.46 -4.17 27.51
C VAL A 37 -9.40 -4.08 26.31
N VAL A 38 -10.62 -4.58 26.46
CA VAL A 38 -11.68 -4.47 25.44
C VAL A 38 -12.26 -3.06 25.48
N VAL A 39 -12.25 -2.36 24.35
CA VAL A 39 -12.80 -1.00 24.19
C VAL A 39 -14.17 -0.99 23.51
N ALA A 40 -14.47 -2.03 22.74
CA ALA A 40 -15.79 -2.25 22.15
C ALA A 40 -15.98 -3.73 21.79
N THR A 41 -17.22 -4.14 21.54
CA THR A 41 -17.54 -5.43 20.92
C THR A 41 -18.45 -5.21 19.72
N VAL A 42 -18.24 -6.00 18.68
CA VAL A 42 -19.06 -6.01 17.45
C VAL A 42 -19.58 -7.42 17.23
N ASN A 43 -20.89 -7.63 17.38
CA ASN A 43 -21.50 -8.96 17.32
C ASN A 43 -20.74 -9.98 18.22
N SER A 44 -20.37 -9.56 19.43
CA SER A 44 -19.58 -10.33 20.41
C SER A 44 -18.09 -10.48 20.11
N ALA A 45 -17.58 -10.06 18.94
CA ALA A 45 -16.15 -10.03 18.68
C ALA A 45 -15.52 -8.79 19.37
N PRO A 46 -14.47 -8.98 20.21
CA PRO A 46 -13.85 -7.88 20.93
C PRO A 46 -12.97 -7.03 20.00
N ILE A 47 -12.99 -5.71 20.22
CA ILE A 47 -12.00 -4.76 19.74
C ILE A 47 -11.20 -4.32 20.97
N ASN A 48 -9.88 -4.49 20.95
CA ASN A 48 -9.04 -4.16 22.08
C ASN A 48 -8.36 -2.79 21.95
N LEU A 49 -7.84 -2.31 23.08
CA LEU A 49 -7.17 -1.02 23.15
C LEU A 49 -5.93 -0.92 22.25
N LYS A 50 -5.19 -2.04 22.10
CA LYS A 50 -4.01 -2.10 21.20
C LYS A 50 -4.42 -1.84 19.76
N GLU A 51 -5.50 -2.48 19.29
CA GLU A 51 -6.02 -2.26 17.93
C GLU A 51 -6.46 -0.81 17.72
N LEU A 52 -7.13 -0.23 18.72
CA LEU A 52 -7.55 1.16 18.65
C LEU A 52 -6.36 2.13 18.57
N LYS A 53 -5.31 1.91 19.36
CA LYS A 53 -4.07 2.70 19.30
C LYS A 53 -3.38 2.58 17.94
N ILE A 54 -3.27 1.38 17.40
CA ILE A 54 -2.70 1.14 16.06
C ILE A 54 -3.51 1.89 15.00
N GLU A 55 -4.83 1.86 15.08
CA GLU A 55 -5.69 2.54 14.11
C GLU A 55 -5.58 4.07 14.23
N ILE A 56 -5.46 4.63 15.44
CA ILE A 56 -5.17 6.05 15.66
C ILE A 56 -3.81 6.42 15.06
N ALA A 57 -2.77 5.58 15.25
CA ALA A 57 -1.46 5.77 14.66
C ALA A 57 -1.55 5.87 13.13
N ARG A 58 -2.29 4.95 12.53
CA ARG A 58 -2.51 4.90 11.08
C ARG A 58 -3.22 6.17 10.56
N ILE A 59 -4.23 6.65 11.29
CA ILE A 59 -4.94 7.91 10.95
C ILE A 59 -4.00 9.11 10.99
N ARG A 60 -3.05 9.12 11.92
CA ARG A 60 -2.04 10.19 12.06
C ARG A 60 -0.86 10.07 11.12
N GLY A 61 -0.68 8.92 10.48
CA GLY A 61 0.50 8.65 9.64
C GLY A 61 1.80 8.55 10.44
N VAL A 62 1.74 8.03 11.69
CA VAL A 62 2.90 7.85 12.56
C VAL A 62 3.06 6.38 12.94
N ALA A 63 4.26 5.99 13.38
CA ALA A 63 4.49 4.64 13.90
C ALA A 63 3.65 4.37 15.15
N PRO A 64 3.14 3.14 15.36
CA PRO A 64 2.37 2.79 16.54
C PRO A 64 3.11 3.06 17.87
N SER A 65 4.43 2.90 17.89
CA SER A 65 5.31 3.20 19.03
C SER A 65 5.36 4.70 19.37
N ALA A 66 5.08 5.57 18.41
CA ALA A 66 5.07 7.03 18.59
C ALA A 66 3.71 7.58 19.06
N VAL A 67 2.68 6.72 19.16
CA VAL A 67 1.35 7.17 19.58
C VAL A 67 1.29 7.31 21.09
N SER A 68 1.18 8.55 21.56
CA SER A 68 0.70 8.81 22.91
C SER A 68 -0.70 8.16 23.07
N PRO A 69 -1.00 7.52 24.22
CA PRO A 69 -2.27 6.81 24.42
C PRO A 69 -3.51 7.70 24.27
N SER A 70 -3.37 9.01 24.17
CA SER A 70 -4.46 9.97 24.04
C SER A 70 -4.60 10.50 22.61
N GLY A 71 -5.80 10.35 22.05
CA GLY A 71 -6.23 10.96 20.79
C GLY A 71 -7.26 12.07 21.03
N THR A 72 -7.49 12.92 20.03
CA THR A 72 -8.68 13.77 20.08
C THR A 72 -9.94 12.89 20.01
N ARG A 73 -11.03 13.36 20.57
CA ARG A 73 -12.32 12.63 20.55
C ARG A 73 -12.72 12.24 19.13
N SER A 74 -12.44 13.09 18.16
CA SER A 74 -12.74 12.82 16.75
C SER A 74 -11.85 11.71 16.14
N GLU A 75 -10.57 11.64 16.52
CA GLU A 75 -9.65 10.56 16.08
C GLU A 75 -10.05 9.22 16.67
N VAL A 76 -10.34 9.18 17.97
CA VAL A 76 -10.82 7.97 18.66
C VAL A 76 -12.12 7.47 18.02
N SER A 77 -13.09 8.35 17.79
CA SER A 77 -14.36 7.98 17.15
C SER A 77 -14.19 7.50 15.73
N ARG A 78 -13.27 8.10 14.96
CA ARG A 78 -12.95 7.67 13.60
C ARG A 78 -12.28 6.29 13.59
N ALA A 79 -11.28 6.10 14.46
CA ALA A 79 -10.58 4.83 14.58
C ALA A 79 -11.52 3.70 14.98
N LEU A 80 -12.37 3.94 15.97
CA LEU A 80 -13.36 2.97 16.41
C LEU A 80 -14.33 2.60 15.28
N ARG A 81 -14.83 3.56 14.54
CA ARG A 81 -15.71 3.30 13.38
C ARG A 81 -15.03 2.41 12.34
N GLN A 82 -13.77 2.70 11.99
CA GLN A 82 -13.02 1.91 11.03
C GLN A 82 -12.78 0.48 11.52
N LEU A 83 -12.56 0.29 12.82
CA LEU A 83 -12.44 -1.05 13.41
C LEU A 83 -13.76 -1.81 13.41
N VAL A 84 -14.88 -1.14 13.69
CA VAL A 84 -16.23 -1.72 13.59
C VAL A 84 -16.52 -2.16 12.15
N GLU A 85 -16.29 -1.30 11.17
CA GLU A 85 -16.45 -1.60 9.75
C GLU A 85 -15.59 -2.80 9.33
N ARG A 86 -14.33 -2.82 9.77
CA ARG A 86 -13.42 -3.94 9.52
C ARG A 86 -13.91 -5.25 10.14
N ALA A 87 -14.38 -5.23 11.37
CA ALA A 87 -14.91 -6.40 12.06
C ALA A 87 -16.13 -6.99 11.33
N VAL A 88 -17.04 -6.13 10.84
CA VAL A 88 -18.20 -6.54 10.05
C VAL A 88 -17.77 -7.21 8.75
N VAL A 89 -16.81 -6.64 8.02
CA VAL A 89 -16.28 -7.20 6.76
C VAL A 89 -15.60 -8.55 7.00
N LEU A 90 -14.75 -8.67 8.00
CA LEU A 90 -14.03 -9.90 8.31
C LEU A 90 -14.99 -11.02 8.70
N ARG A 91 -16.00 -10.71 9.52
CA ARG A 91 -17.05 -11.67 9.90
C ARG A 91 -17.80 -12.20 8.66
N GLU A 92 -18.15 -11.34 7.73
CA GLU A 92 -18.81 -11.77 6.48
C GLU A 92 -17.86 -12.61 5.61
N GLY A 93 -16.57 -12.25 5.54
CA GLY A 93 -15.54 -13.04 4.89
C GLY A 93 -15.46 -14.46 5.46
N GLU A 94 -15.41 -14.58 6.80
CA GLU A 94 -15.42 -15.88 7.49
C GLU A 94 -16.71 -16.67 7.17
N ARG A 95 -17.87 -16.03 7.24
CA ARG A 95 -19.16 -16.64 6.94
C ARG A 95 -19.24 -17.17 5.50
N THR A 96 -18.58 -16.49 4.57
CA THR A 96 -18.53 -16.88 3.14
C THR A 96 -17.35 -17.80 2.79
N GLY A 97 -16.57 -18.23 3.79
CA GLY A 97 -15.47 -19.17 3.63
C GLY A 97 -14.20 -18.56 3.03
N VAL A 98 -14.02 -17.24 3.11
CA VAL A 98 -12.77 -16.59 2.68
C VAL A 98 -11.64 -16.98 3.62
N THR A 99 -10.56 -17.50 3.07
CA THR A 99 -9.37 -17.92 3.83
C THR A 99 -8.11 -17.32 3.23
N VAL A 100 -7.04 -17.28 4.03
CA VAL A 100 -5.70 -16.85 3.61
C VAL A 100 -4.72 -17.99 3.89
N SER A 101 -4.09 -18.46 2.84
CA SER A 101 -3.04 -19.48 2.92
C SER A 101 -1.70 -18.90 3.38
N GLY A 102 -0.83 -19.75 3.91
CA GLY A 102 0.54 -19.36 4.24
C GLY A 102 1.32 -18.86 3.00
N ALA A 103 1.06 -19.45 1.83
CA ALA A 103 1.71 -19.05 0.59
C ALA A 103 1.36 -17.60 0.17
N GLU A 104 0.11 -17.16 0.37
CA GLU A 104 -0.31 -15.78 0.11
C GLU A 104 0.38 -14.79 1.05
N VAL A 105 0.56 -15.17 2.32
CA VAL A 105 1.30 -14.34 3.29
C VAL A 105 2.77 -14.23 2.89
N GLU A 106 3.42 -15.33 2.53
CA GLU A 106 4.82 -15.32 2.10
C GLU A 106 5.04 -14.55 0.78
N GLU A 107 4.07 -14.57 -0.13
CA GLU A 107 4.12 -13.75 -1.34
C GLU A 107 4.08 -12.25 -0.99
N GLU A 108 3.21 -11.87 -0.08
CA GLU A 108 3.11 -10.48 0.39
C GLU A 108 4.40 -10.05 1.11
N VAL A 109 4.97 -10.93 1.97
CA VAL A 109 6.27 -10.70 2.62
C VAL A 109 7.38 -10.50 1.59
N ARG A 110 7.43 -11.33 0.52
CA ARG A 110 8.42 -11.16 -0.56
C ARG A 110 8.27 -9.82 -1.25
N ARG A 111 7.03 -9.38 -1.51
CA ARG A 111 6.76 -8.07 -2.12
C ARG A 111 7.29 -6.92 -1.26
N TYR A 112 6.96 -6.92 0.05
CA TYR A 112 7.51 -5.93 0.97
C TYR A 112 9.03 -5.98 1.05
N ARG A 113 9.61 -7.18 1.11
CA ARG A 113 11.07 -7.34 1.15
C ARG A 113 11.77 -6.78 -0.10
N GLY A 114 11.09 -6.80 -1.25
CA GLY A 114 11.59 -6.21 -2.50
C GLY A 114 11.81 -4.70 -2.45
N ASP A 115 11.11 -3.99 -1.57
CA ASP A 115 11.26 -2.55 -1.38
C ASP A 115 12.45 -2.16 -0.48
N PHE A 116 13.13 -3.17 0.09
CA PHE A 116 14.26 -2.98 1.00
C PHE A 116 15.53 -3.64 0.47
N PRO A 117 16.72 -3.15 0.84
CA PRO A 117 17.96 -3.88 0.60
C PRO A 117 17.96 -5.20 1.41
N PRO A 118 18.82 -6.17 1.08
CA PRO A 118 18.90 -7.43 1.80
C PRO A 118 18.99 -7.26 3.32
N GLY A 119 18.08 -7.88 4.09
CA GLY A 119 17.97 -7.75 5.55
C GLY A 119 17.40 -6.42 6.05
N GLY A 120 17.00 -5.51 5.14
CA GLY A 120 16.52 -4.17 5.49
C GLY A 120 15.14 -4.17 6.14
N LEU A 121 14.24 -5.06 5.72
CA LEU A 121 12.91 -5.19 6.30
C LEU A 121 12.99 -5.62 7.76
N GLU A 122 13.76 -6.67 8.06
CA GLU A 122 13.95 -7.19 9.41
C GLU A 122 14.55 -6.13 10.34
N LYS A 123 15.53 -5.38 9.82
CA LYS A 123 16.12 -4.25 10.55
C LYS A 123 15.13 -3.13 10.82
N ALA A 124 14.29 -2.79 9.85
CA ALA A 124 13.26 -1.77 10.01
C ALA A 124 12.22 -2.18 11.07
N LEU A 125 11.73 -3.42 11.04
CA LEU A 125 10.81 -3.94 12.05
C LEU A 125 11.43 -3.88 13.46
N LEU A 126 12.68 -4.29 13.60
CA LEU A 126 13.39 -4.22 14.87
C LEU A 126 13.56 -2.77 15.38
N GLN A 127 13.90 -1.83 14.51
CA GLN A 127 14.02 -0.41 14.85
C GLN A 127 12.71 0.21 15.32
N GLU A 128 11.59 -0.22 14.74
CA GLU A 128 10.25 0.21 15.12
C GLU A 128 9.69 -0.57 16.33
N GLY A 129 10.44 -1.56 16.84
CA GLY A 129 10.00 -2.42 17.96
C GLY A 129 8.82 -3.32 17.60
N ILE A 130 8.68 -3.67 16.31
CA ILE A 130 7.59 -4.51 15.80
C ILE A 130 8.08 -5.96 15.74
N ASP A 131 7.35 -6.85 16.40
CA ASP A 131 7.62 -8.29 16.32
C ASP A 131 7.28 -8.82 14.92
N ALA A 132 8.17 -9.64 14.36
CA ALA A 132 8.04 -10.14 12.99
C ALA A 132 6.81 -11.05 12.78
N GLU A 133 6.45 -11.86 13.78
CA GLU A 133 5.27 -12.72 13.73
C GLU A 133 3.98 -11.90 13.87
N GLU A 134 3.98 -10.89 14.75
CA GLU A 134 2.87 -9.96 14.86
C GLU A 134 2.65 -9.18 13.56
N TRP A 135 3.74 -8.75 12.91
CA TRP A 135 3.67 -8.10 11.61
C TRP A 135 3.11 -9.02 10.52
N ARG A 136 3.55 -10.29 10.47
CA ARG A 136 3.02 -11.30 9.55
C ARG A 136 1.53 -11.56 9.77
N GLU A 137 1.11 -11.62 11.01
CA GLU A 137 -0.31 -11.79 11.35
C GLU A 137 -1.12 -10.53 10.95
N GLY A 138 -0.54 -9.35 11.06
CA GLY A 138 -1.10 -8.11 10.52
C GLY A 138 -1.29 -8.17 8.99
N LEU A 139 -0.29 -8.71 8.26
CA LEU A 139 -0.41 -8.96 6.82
C LEU A 139 -1.51 -9.96 6.49
N ARG A 140 -1.59 -11.08 7.22
CA ARG A 140 -2.66 -12.08 7.04
C ARG A 140 -4.04 -11.45 7.18
N ARG A 141 -4.26 -10.64 8.22
CA ARG A 141 -5.51 -9.93 8.44
C ARG A 141 -5.80 -8.91 7.34
N SER A 142 -4.79 -8.25 6.82
CA SER A 142 -4.93 -7.31 5.70
C SER A 142 -5.32 -8.01 4.40
N ILE A 143 -4.70 -9.17 4.10
CA ILE A 143 -5.05 -9.99 2.95
C ILE A 143 -6.49 -10.53 3.09
N LEU A 144 -6.84 -11.02 4.27
CA LEU A 144 -8.20 -11.53 4.55
C LEU A 144 -9.24 -10.43 4.33
N TYR A 145 -9.00 -9.23 4.85
CA TYR A 145 -9.89 -8.08 4.64
C TYR A 145 -10.08 -7.77 3.17
N ARG A 146 -8.99 -7.65 2.39
CA ARG A 146 -9.03 -7.38 0.94
C ARG A 146 -9.82 -8.44 0.19
N LYS A 147 -9.56 -9.74 0.46
CA LYS A 147 -10.29 -10.86 -0.14
C LYS A 147 -11.77 -10.86 0.26
N SER A 148 -12.08 -10.51 1.51
CA SER A 148 -13.46 -10.39 1.96
C SER A 148 -14.20 -9.27 1.24
N VAL A 149 -13.58 -8.09 1.09
CA VAL A 149 -14.16 -6.99 0.31
C VAL A 149 -14.43 -7.42 -1.14
N GLU A 150 -13.51 -8.14 -1.77
CA GLU A 150 -13.66 -8.63 -3.13
C GLU A 150 -14.80 -9.66 -3.24
N ALA A 151 -14.86 -10.61 -2.30
CA ALA A 151 -15.92 -11.63 -2.25
C ALA A 151 -17.31 -11.00 -2.03
N ILE A 152 -17.40 -9.95 -1.23
CA ILE A 152 -18.66 -9.22 -0.98
C ILE A 152 -19.05 -8.37 -2.20
N ALA A 153 -18.13 -7.55 -2.70
CA ALA A 153 -18.42 -6.58 -3.73
C ALA A 153 -18.52 -7.20 -5.14
N GLY A 154 -17.75 -8.26 -5.41
CA GLY A 154 -17.68 -8.88 -6.73
C GLY A 154 -19.04 -9.30 -7.30
N PRO A 155 -19.83 -10.10 -6.58
CA PRO A 155 -21.14 -10.55 -7.05
C PRO A 155 -22.18 -9.43 -7.19
N LEU A 156 -21.98 -8.31 -6.50
CA LEU A 156 -22.91 -7.18 -6.47
C LEU A 156 -22.68 -6.20 -7.62
N ALA A 157 -21.52 -6.28 -8.30
CA ALA A 157 -21.13 -5.35 -9.34
C ALA A 157 -21.40 -5.93 -10.73
N GLY A 158 -22.50 -5.52 -11.34
CA GLY A 158 -22.80 -5.78 -12.74
C GLY A 158 -22.59 -4.54 -13.59
N VAL A 159 -22.12 -4.71 -14.83
CA VAL A 159 -22.02 -3.65 -15.83
C VAL A 159 -22.64 -4.15 -17.12
N THR A 160 -23.63 -3.44 -17.62
CA THR A 160 -24.30 -3.80 -18.88
C THR A 160 -23.56 -3.20 -20.06
N GLU A 161 -23.71 -3.85 -21.22
CA GLU A 161 -23.14 -3.36 -22.48
C GLU A 161 -23.71 -1.98 -22.85
N GLU A 162 -25.00 -1.77 -22.57
CA GLU A 162 -25.66 -0.50 -22.83
C GLU A 162 -25.05 0.65 -22.01
N GLU A 163 -24.73 0.39 -20.75
CA GLU A 163 -24.06 1.35 -19.86
C GLU A 163 -22.65 1.69 -20.34
N VAL A 164 -21.88 0.66 -20.74
CA VAL A 164 -20.53 0.87 -21.30
C VAL A 164 -20.61 1.73 -22.55
N ARG A 165 -21.56 1.46 -23.47
CA ARG A 165 -21.77 2.26 -24.69
C ARG A 165 -22.21 3.69 -24.38
N ARG A 166 -23.05 3.87 -23.37
CA ARG A 166 -23.46 5.19 -22.93
C ARG A 166 -22.27 6.00 -22.43
N VAL A 167 -21.52 5.46 -21.47
CA VAL A 167 -20.35 6.14 -20.88
C VAL A 167 -19.27 6.39 -21.94
N TYR A 168 -19.04 5.44 -22.85
CA TYR A 168 -18.15 5.64 -23.98
C TYR A 168 -18.58 6.86 -24.82
N ARG A 169 -19.86 6.98 -25.20
CA ARG A 169 -20.34 8.12 -25.99
C ARG A 169 -20.21 9.44 -25.24
N GLU A 170 -20.51 9.45 -23.96
CA GLU A 170 -20.39 10.65 -23.11
C GLU A 170 -18.95 11.11 -22.95
N THR A 171 -18.00 10.16 -22.78
CA THR A 171 -16.61 10.47 -22.48
C THR A 171 -15.76 10.63 -23.74
N PHE A 172 -15.97 9.80 -24.75
CA PHE A 172 -15.11 9.69 -25.93
C PHE A 172 -15.82 10.02 -27.25
N GLY A 173 -17.13 10.21 -27.24
CA GLY A 173 -17.90 10.39 -28.46
C GLY A 173 -17.49 11.62 -29.28
N MET A 174 -17.02 12.67 -28.62
CA MET A 174 -16.50 13.90 -29.24
C MET A 174 -14.99 14.08 -29.02
N ALA A 175 -14.35 13.19 -28.28
CA ALA A 175 -12.93 13.28 -28.00
C ALA A 175 -12.11 12.84 -29.21
N THR A 176 -11.10 13.62 -29.56
CA THR A 176 -10.18 13.29 -30.64
C THR A 176 -8.87 12.77 -30.06
N ARG A 177 -8.44 11.63 -30.58
CA ARG A 177 -7.11 11.08 -30.32
C ARG A 177 -6.10 11.97 -31.04
N PRO A 178 -5.05 12.47 -30.37
CA PRO A 178 -3.99 13.20 -31.03
C PRO A 178 -3.23 12.32 -32.03
N GLU A 179 -2.54 12.95 -32.97
CA GLU A 179 -1.57 12.26 -33.82
C GLU A 179 -0.51 11.58 -32.94
N ARG A 180 -0.17 10.33 -33.27
CA ARG A 180 0.85 9.53 -32.59
C ARG A 180 1.83 8.96 -33.60
N ILE A 181 3.08 8.86 -33.20
CA ILE A 181 4.15 8.21 -33.98
C ILE A 181 4.76 7.09 -33.16
N GLN A 182 5.01 5.94 -33.78
CA GLN A 182 5.84 4.90 -33.17
C GLN A 182 7.27 5.13 -33.57
N VAL A 183 8.16 5.21 -32.58
CA VAL A 183 9.54 5.66 -32.77
C VAL A 183 10.51 4.68 -32.19
N ARG A 184 11.54 4.32 -32.96
CA ARG A 184 12.75 3.66 -32.45
C ARG A 184 13.86 4.70 -32.34
N GLN A 185 14.56 4.69 -31.22
CA GLN A 185 15.73 5.53 -30.95
C GLN A 185 16.99 4.69 -31.01
N LEU A 186 17.93 5.12 -31.83
CA LEU A 186 19.27 4.54 -31.87
C LEU A 186 20.25 5.55 -31.25
N LEU A 187 21.01 5.08 -30.26
CA LEU A 187 22.00 5.86 -29.54
C LEU A 187 23.40 5.50 -30.05
N PHE A 188 24.23 6.50 -30.31
CA PHE A 188 25.59 6.35 -30.80
C PHE A 188 26.59 7.02 -29.87
N ASP A 189 27.82 6.52 -29.87
CA ASP A 189 28.97 7.06 -29.13
C ASP A 189 29.63 8.25 -29.87
N SER A 190 29.39 8.37 -31.18
CA SER A 190 29.95 9.48 -31.95
C SER A 190 28.98 10.00 -33.02
N PRO A 191 29.06 11.32 -33.33
CA PRO A 191 28.28 11.93 -34.40
C PRO A 191 28.59 11.35 -35.79
N GLU A 192 29.83 10.91 -36.02
CA GLU A 192 30.27 10.37 -37.29
C GLU A 192 29.62 9.02 -37.57
N LYS A 193 29.53 8.15 -36.53
CA LYS A 193 28.80 6.88 -36.65
C LYS A 193 27.32 7.09 -36.88
N ALA A 194 26.73 8.06 -36.15
CA ALA A 194 25.32 8.42 -36.34
C ALA A 194 25.06 8.95 -37.76
N ALA A 195 25.96 9.77 -38.32
CA ALA A 195 25.82 10.27 -39.68
C ALA A 195 25.89 9.15 -40.73
N GLN A 196 26.85 8.20 -40.60
CA GLN A 196 26.94 7.01 -41.43
C GLN A 196 25.68 6.14 -41.35
N ALA A 197 25.22 5.89 -40.12
CA ALA A 197 24.00 5.13 -39.88
C ALA A 197 22.78 5.79 -40.54
N ARG A 198 22.66 7.12 -40.41
CA ARG A 198 21.61 7.90 -41.08
C ARG A 198 21.63 7.74 -42.58
N GLU A 199 22.81 7.84 -43.20
CA GLU A 199 22.94 7.70 -44.65
C GLU A 199 22.49 6.28 -45.10
N MET A 200 22.89 5.22 -44.40
CA MET A 200 22.44 3.86 -44.67
C MET A 200 20.89 3.74 -44.55
N MET A 201 20.31 4.32 -43.51
CA MET A 201 18.86 4.26 -43.34
C MET A 201 18.08 5.08 -44.37
N VAL A 202 18.63 6.20 -44.80
CA VAL A 202 18.06 7.00 -45.93
C VAL A 202 18.13 6.21 -47.24
N GLN A 203 19.14 5.35 -47.41
CA GLN A 203 19.30 4.41 -48.54
C GLN A 203 18.45 3.14 -48.40
N GLY A 204 17.65 3.02 -47.32
CA GLY A 204 16.71 1.91 -47.10
C GLY A 204 17.17 0.83 -46.15
N ALA A 205 18.29 0.97 -45.45
CA ALA A 205 18.69 0.05 -44.40
C ALA A 205 17.73 0.14 -43.22
N SER A 206 17.37 -1.01 -42.65
CA SER A 206 16.53 -1.03 -41.44
C SER A 206 17.32 -0.65 -40.16
N PRO A 207 16.66 -0.23 -39.09
CA PRO A 207 17.31 -0.05 -37.77
C PRO A 207 18.08 -1.27 -37.33
N ASP A 208 17.59 -2.50 -37.63
CA ASP A 208 18.25 -3.75 -37.29
C ASP A 208 19.55 -3.98 -38.09
N ASP A 209 19.58 -3.58 -39.38
CA ASP A 209 20.79 -3.67 -40.19
C ASP A 209 21.85 -2.69 -39.71
N VAL A 210 21.45 -1.49 -39.33
CA VAL A 210 22.31 -0.48 -38.70
C VAL A 210 22.83 -0.98 -37.35
N GLY A 211 21.98 -1.55 -36.52
CA GLY A 211 22.35 -2.17 -35.27
C GLY A 211 23.45 -3.23 -35.48
N LYS A 212 23.24 -4.18 -36.39
CA LYS A 212 24.23 -5.23 -36.73
C LYS A 212 25.57 -4.66 -37.20
N ARG A 213 25.55 -3.61 -38.02
CA ARG A 213 26.80 -3.04 -38.61
C ARG A 213 27.64 -2.30 -37.57
N PHE A 214 26.99 -1.61 -36.61
CA PHE A 214 27.68 -0.82 -35.59
C PHE A 214 27.84 -1.55 -34.26
N SER A 215 27.34 -2.79 -34.14
CA SER A 215 27.42 -3.63 -32.92
C SER A 215 28.78 -4.31 -32.70
N THR A 216 29.82 -4.02 -33.52
CA THR A 216 31.15 -4.58 -33.34
C THR A 216 31.95 -3.76 -32.32
N GLY A 217 31.98 -4.21 -31.07
CA GLY A 217 32.72 -3.60 -29.96
C GLY A 217 31.87 -3.40 -28.71
N GLU A 218 32.48 -2.91 -27.63
CA GLU A 218 31.81 -2.64 -26.35
C GLU A 218 30.71 -1.53 -26.41
N THR A 219 30.60 -0.84 -27.54
CA THR A 219 29.68 0.30 -27.78
C THR A 219 28.77 0.05 -28.97
N ALA A 220 27.95 -1.00 -28.90
CA ALA A 220 26.84 -1.17 -29.84
C ALA A 220 25.85 -0.03 -29.72
N PRO A 221 25.24 0.49 -30.81
CA PRO A 221 24.15 1.43 -30.69
C PRO A 221 23.02 0.79 -29.89
N LEU A 222 22.61 1.46 -28.82
CA LEU A 222 21.44 1.03 -28.05
C LEU A 222 20.21 1.37 -28.88
N ASP A 223 19.48 0.36 -29.30
CA ASP A 223 18.23 0.48 -30.04
C ASP A 223 17.06 0.28 -29.07
N VAL A 224 16.27 1.32 -28.91
CA VAL A 224 15.15 1.37 -27.98
C VAL A 224 13.86 1.65 -28.72
N ASP A 225 12.89 0.75 -28.66
CA ASP A 225 11.53 1.03 -29.10
C ASP A 225 10.85 1.91 -28.03
N LEU A 226 10.61 3.16 -28.35
CA LEU A 226 9.94 4.12 -27.48
C LEU A 226 8.40 3.97 -27.50
N GLY A 227 7.88 3.07 -28.34
CA GLY A 227 6.45 2.87 -28.51
C GLY A 227 5.75 4.02 -29.26
N LEU A 228 4.45 4.14 -29.01
CA LEU A 228 3.60 5.19 -29.57
C LEU A 228 3.66 6.45 -28.71
N LEU A 229 4.16 7.53 -29.29
CA LEU A 229 4.32 8.83 -28.64
C LEU A 229 3.41 9.89 -29.26
N THR A 230 2.90 10.77 -28.43
CA THR A 230 2.25 12.02 -28.82
C THR A 230 3.28 13.15 -28.88
N ARG A 231 2.90 14.27 -29.51
CA ARG A 231 3.77 15.46 -29.57
C ARG A 231 4.15 16.01 -28.19
N GLN A 232 3.25 15.89 -27.20
CA GLN A 232 3.45 16.42 -25.85
C GLN A 232 4.43 15.58 -24.99
N GLU A 233 4.67 14.34 -25.37
CA GLU A 233 5.60 13.43 -24.68
C GLU A 233 7.05 13.60 -25.11
N LEU A 234 7.30 14.47 -26.08
CA LEU A 234 8.62 14.75 -26.62
C LEU A 234 9.01 16.22 -26.35
N PRO A 235 10.30 16.53 -26.19
CA PRO A 235 10.79 17.90 -26.24
C PRO A 235 10.38 18.59 -27.55
N GLU A 236 9.99 19.85 -27.50
CA GLU A 236 9.39 20.57 -28.61
C GLU A 236 10.20 20.48 -29.91
N GLU A 237 11.52 20.67 -29.85
CA GLU A 237 12.41 20.58 -31.01
C GLU A 237 12.43 19.18 -31.64
N VAL A 238 12.43 18.15 -30.82
CA VAL A 238 12.38 16.75 -31.26
C VAL A 238 11.02 16.42 -31.85
N ALA A 239 9.95 16.84 -31.19
CA ALA A 239 8.59 16.66 -31.68
C ALA A 239 8.35 17.33 -33.01
N ALA A 240 8.83 18.59 -33.20
CA ALA A 240 8.69 19.31 -34.42
C ALA A 240 9.32 18.58 -35.62
N GLU A 241 10.48 17.98 -35.43
CA GLU A 241 11.16 17.16 -36.45
C GLU A 241 10.46 15.82 -36.69
N LEU A 242 10.25 15.02 -35.63
CA LEU A 242 9.76 13.66 -35.77
C LEU A 242 8.35 13.59 -36.36
N PHE A 243 7.46 14.51 -35.96
CA PHE A 243 6.11 14.58 -36.50
C PHE A 243 6.06 15.09 -37.94
N GLY A 244 7.10 15.78 -38.41
CA GLY A 244 7.27 16.19 -39.82
C GLY A 244 7.69 15.03 -40.74
N LEU A 245 8.29 13.96 -40.22
CA LEU A 245 8.78 12.84 -41.00
C LEU A 245 7.65 11.90 -41.43
N PRO A 246 7.74 11.25 -42.57
CA PRO A 246 6.86 10.16 -42.96
C PRO A 246 7.15 8.89 -42.16
N ALA A 247 6.24 7.90 -42.23
CA ALA A 247 6.57 6.54 -41.78
C ALA A 247 7.75 5.99 -42.62
N GLY A 248 8.70 5.33 -41.97
CA GLY A 248 9.98 4.94 -42.54
C GLY A 248 11.03 6.06 -42.57
N GLY A 249 10.67 7.27 -42.14
CA GLY A 249 11.58 8.41 -42.10
C GLY A 249 12.59 8.34 -40.97
N VAL A 250 13.77 8.93 -41.19
CA VAL A 250 14.89 9.00 -40.23
C VAL A 250 15.17 10.47 -39.93
N SER A 251 15.31 10.79 -38.63
CA SER A 251 15.64 12.14 -38.20
C SER A 251 17.05 12.58 -38.65
N ARG A 252 17.33 13.87 -38.54
CA ARG A 252 18.72 14.34 -38.47
C ARG A 252 19.38 13.78 -37.22
N VAL A 253 20.72 13.86 -37.15
CA VAL A 253 21.48 13.52 -35.95
C VAL A 253 21.16 14.54 -34.87
N ILE A 254 20.57 14.06 -33.78
CA ILE A 254 20.20 14.89 -32.62
C ILE A 254 21.25 14.67 -31.54
N ARG A 255 21.86 15.77 -31.12
CA ARG A 255 22.83 15.78 -30.01
C ARG A 255 22.17 16.40 -28.79
N ARG A 256 22.23 15.68 -27.67
CA ARG A 256 21.72 16.20 -26.40
C ARG A 256 22.66 15.73 -25.27
N ASP A 257 23.25 16.71 -24.60
CA ASP A 257 24.25 16.46 -23.56
C ASP A 257 25.41 15.59 -24.10
N LYS A 258 25.56 14.39 -23.56
CA LYS A 258 26.59 13.41 -23.98
C LYS A 258 26.06 12.35 -24.95
N THR A 259 24.80 12.43 -25.37
CA THR A 259 24.15 11.44 -26.22
C THR A 259 23.99 11.93 -27.65
N VAL A 260 24.23 11.03 -28.60
CA VAL A 260 23.99 11.24 -30.04
C VAL A 260 22.92 10.26 -30.47
N SER A 261 21.81 10.75 -30.97
CA SER A 261 20.63 9.94 -31.28
C SER A 261 20.20 10.11 -32.74
N LEU A 262 19.70 9.02 -33.31
CA LEU A 262 18.83 8.99 -34.49
C LEU A 262 17.48 8.43 -34.09
N PHE A 263 16.44 8.93 -34.72
CA PHE A 263 15.09 8.42 -34.52
C PHE A 263 14.53 7.91 -35.86
N PHE A 264 13.93 6.74 -35.82
CA PHE A 264 13.26 6.11 -36.94
C PHE A 264 11.76 6.04 -36.69
N ILE A 265 10.97 6.52 -37.64
CA ILE A 265 9.51 6.49 -37.56
C ILE A 265 9.01 5.15 -38.09
N VAL A 266 8.61 4.26 -37.20
CA VAL A 266 8.07 2.94 -37.57
C VAL A 266 6.71 3.09 -38.27
N ARG A 267 5.82 3.89 -37.65
CA ARG A 267 4.50 4.20 -38.22
C ARG A 267 3.95 5.52 -37.67
N LYS A 268 3.00 6.09 -38.39
CA LYS A 268 2.21 7.23 -37.95
C LYS A 268 0.74 6.82 -37.79
N SER A 269 0.12 7.32 -36.73
CA SER A 269 -1.31 7.18 -36.51
C SER A 269 -1.91 8.59 -36.53
N PRO A 270 -2.69 8.94 -37.56
CA PRO A 270 -3.27 10.26 -37.67
C PRO A 270 -4.21 10.56 -36.50
N PRO A 271 -4.50 11.86 -36.25
CA PRO A 271 -5.53 12.20 -35.28
C PRO A 271 -6.88 11.64 -35.75
N GLY A 272 -7.73 11.29 -34.81
CA GLY A 272 -9.02 10.68 -35.12
C GLY A 272 -9.87 10.43 -33.89
N ALA A 273 -11.09 9.98 -34.07
CA ALA A 273 -11.93 9.56 -32.97
C ALA A 273 -11.38 8.28 -32.32
N PHE A 274 -11.57 8.15 -31.01
CA PHE A 274 -11.37 6.88 -30.36
C PHE A 274 -12.44 5.88 -30.81
N SER A 275 -12.06 4.67 -31.18
CA SER A 275 -13.05 3.63 -31.48
C SER A 275 -13.61 3.03 -30.19
N TYR A 276 -14.86 2.52 -30.29
CA TYR A 276 -15.47 1.80 -29.16
C TYR A 276 -14.60 0.62 -28.72
N ALA A 277 -14.13 -0.19 -29.66
CA ALA A 277 -13.29 -1.36 -29.36
C ALA A 277 -11.96 -0.99 -28.66
N GLU A 278 -11.42 0.21 -28.94
CA GLU A 278 -10.19 0.71 -28.28
C GLU A 278 -10.46 1.10 -26.81
N LYS A 279 -11.64 1.66 -26.52
CA LYS A 279 -11.95 2.24 -25.21
C LYS A 279 -12.91 1.41 -24.34
N GLU A 280 -13.58 0.43 -24.91
CA GLU A 280 -14.49 -0.44 -24.19
C GLU A 280 -13.85 -1.11 -22.96
N PRO A 281 -12.62 -1.69 -23.02
CA PRO A 281 -12.01 -2.32 -21.84
C PRO A 281 -11.73 -1.33 -20.70
N GLU A 282 -11.31 -0.10 -21.05
CA GLU A 282 -11.05 0.96 -20.09
C GLU A 282 -12.34 1.42 -19.40
N VAL A 283 -13.38 1.71 -20.18
CA VAL A 283 -14.68 2.14 -19.69
C VAL A 283 -15.33 1.06 -18.82
N ARG A 284 -15.28 -0.19 -19.28
CA ARG A 284 -15.83 -1.33 -18.50
C ARG A 284 -15.11 -1.52 -17.18
N LYS A 285 -13.79 -1.44 -17.17
CA LYS A 285 -12.98 -1.55 -15.95
C LYS A 285 -13.34 -0.43 -14.96
N GLU A 286 -13.45 0.80 -15.43
CA GLU A 286 -13.80 1.96 -14.60
C GLU A 286 -15.20 1.82 -14.00
N LEU A 287 -16.17 1.42 -14.83
CA LEU A 287 -17.56 1.17 -14.38
C LEU A 287 -17.63 0.04 -13.35
N LEU A 288 -16.92 -1.07 -13.59
CA LEU A 288 -16.85 -2.18 -12.63
C LEU A 288 -16.25 -1.74 -11.29
N SER A 289 -15.19 -0.95 -11.32
CA SER A 289 -14.58 -0.41 -10.09
C SER A 289 -15.58 0.45 -9.33
N ARG A 290 -16.24 1.37 -10.01
CA ARG A 290 -17.22 2.28 -9.42
C ARG A 290 -18.43 1.52 -8.84
N HIS A 291 -18.96 0.56 -9.57
CA HIS A 291 -20.09 -0.26 -9.12
C HIS A 291 -19.71 -1.11 -7.90
N ARG A 292 -18.47 -1.67 -7.87
CA ARG A 292 -17.97 -2.42 -6.71
C ARG A 292 -17.86 -1.53 -5.47
N GLU A 293 -17.30 -0.35 -5.62
CA GLU A 293 -17.17 0.60 -4.50
C GLU A 293 -18.53 1.04 -3.96
N GLU A 294 -19.47 1.35 -4.87
CA GLU A 294 -20.81 1.77 -4.48
C GLU A 294 -21.61 0.63 -3.83
N ALA A 295 -21.57 -0.56 -4.41
CA ALA A 295 -22.23 -1.74 -3.88
C ALA A 295 -21.66 -2.13 -2.50
N PHE A 296 -20.33 -2.12 -2.36
CA PHE A 296 -19.67 -2.39 -1.11
C PHE A 296 -20.04 -1.35 -0.03
N ARG A 297 -20.05 -0.08 -0.37
CA ARG A 297 -20.44 0.99 0.57
C ARG A 297 -21.86 0.82 1.07
N LYS A 298 -22.82 0.55 0.16
CA LYS A 298 -24.22 0.32 0.52
C LYS A 298 -24.39 -0.91 1.40
N TRP A 299 -23.69 -2.00 1.05
CA TRP A 299 -23.68 -3.23 1.83
C TRP A 299 -23.10 -2.98 3.23
N LEU A 300 -21.94 -2.32 3.33
CA LEU A 300 -21.26 -2.04 4.58
C LEU A 300 -22.13 -1.17 5.51
N GLU A 301 -22.74 -0.12 4.98
CA GLU A 301 -23.64 0.76 5.72
C GLU A 301 -24.83 -0.03 6.29
N ALA A 302 -25.43 -0.90 5.48
CA ALA A 302 -26.55 -1.74 5.91
C ALA A 302 -26.13 -2.76 6.98
N GLU A 303 -24.96 -3.40 6.85
CA GLU A 303 -24.51 -4.42 7.81
C GLU A 303 -24.00 -3.82 9.12
N VAL A 304 -23.33 -2.66 9.06
CA VAL A 304 -22.94 -1.91 10.28
C VAL A 304 -24.18 -1.46 11.04
N GLY A 305 -25.24 -1.02 10.33
CA GLY A 305 -26.51 -0.64 10.96
C GLY A 305 -27.24 -1.79 11.66
N LYS A 306 -26.98 -3.05 11.30
CA LYS A 306 -27.53 -4.26 11.94
C LYS A 306 -26.64 -4.83 13.04
N ALA A 307 -25.38 -4.41 13.12
CA ALA A 307 -24.42 -4.96 14.06
C ALA A 307 -24.73 -4.56 15.50
N ASP A 308 -24.64 -5.52 16.43
CA ASP A 308 -24.67 -5.24 17.87
C ASP A 308 -23.31 -4.67 18.29
N VAL A 309 -23.22 -3.34 18.37
CA VAL A 309 -21.99 -2.64 18.76
C VAL A 309 -22.15 -2.12 20.19
N ARG A 310 -21.30 -2.60 21.09
CA ARG A 310 -21.25 -2.14 22.48
C ARG A 310 -19.90 -1.49 22.72
N VAL A 311 -19.92 -0.31 23.33
CA VAL A 311 -18.74 0.54 23.50
C VAL A 311 -18.49 0.78 24.97
N GLU A 312 -17.25 0.64 25.42
CA GLU A 312 -16.81 0.94 26.79
C GLU A 312 -16.49 2.43 26.93
N GLU A 313 -17.54 3.25 27.04
CA GLU A 313 -17.47 4.73 27.05
C GLU A 313 -16.46 5.27 28.07
N LYS A 314 -16.33 4.64 29.25
CA LYS A 314 -15.39 5.08 30.29
C LYS A 314 -13.94 4.97 29.85
N ILE A 315 -13.58 3.93 29.10
CA ILE A 315 -12.23 3.72 28.58
C ILE A 315 -11.95 4.75 27.48
N LEU A 316 -12.91 4.97 26.59
CA LEU A 316 -12.76 5.93 25.49
C LEU A 316 -12.66 7.38 25.99
N ALA A 317 -13.42 7.75 27.03
CA ALA A 317 -13.33 9.07 27.66
C ALA A 317 -11.91 9.32 28.22
N GLY A 318 -11.34 8.33 28.92
CA GLY A 318 -9.96 8.42 29.43
C GLY A 318 -8.90 8.61 28.34
N LEU A 319 -9.11 8.08 27.14
CA LEU A 319 -8.23 8.26 25.99
C LEU A 319 -8.33 9.65 25.35
N SER A 320 -9.49 10.30 25.48
CA SER A 320 -9.75 11.63 24.89
C SER A 320 -9.41 12.79 25.82
N GLU A 321 -9.34 12.57 27.14
CA GLU A 321 -9.08 13.61 28.15
C GLU A 321 -7.60 13.84 28.48
N GLY A 322 -6.68 13.02 27.97
CA GLY A 322 -5.25 13.07 28.25
C GLY A 322 -4.49 14.29 27.70
N ARG A 323 -5.18 15.36 27.30
CA ARG A 323 -4.63 16.66 26.89
C ARG A 323 -5.21 17.78 27.75
N LYS A 324 -4.67 17.94 28.94
CA LYS A 324 -4.66 19.22 29.64
C LYS A 324 -3.22 19.69 29.84
#